data_a8a2a79b77f0aeaa7feec7b2ade30d25
#
_entry.id   a8a2a79b77f0aeaa7feec7b2ade30d25
#
_cell.length_a   1.000
_cell.length_b   1.000
_cell.length_c   1.000
_cell.angle_alpha   90.00
_cell.angle_beta   90.00
_cell.angle_gamma   90.00
#
_symmetry.space_group_name_H-M   'P 1'
#
loop_
_entity.id
_entity.type
_entity.pdbx_description
1 polymer ?
#
loop_
_entity_poly.entity_id
_entity_poly.type
_entity_poly.pdbx_seq_one_letter_code
_entity_poly.pdbx_strand_id
1 'polypeptide(L)'
;MSDKVKNLNETLSQIEKQFGKGTVMKMGDREIVDMPSVSTGSLGLDIALGIGGLPKGRVVEIFGPESSGKTTLTLQAIAECQKAGGTAAFIDAEHALDPNYAEKLGVNVDELLLSQPDTGEQALEVTDMLVKSGSVDLIVVDSVAALTPRAEIEGDMGDHHMGLQARLMSQALRKITGNIQRSNAMVIFINQIRMKIGVMFGNPETTTGGNALKFYSSVRLDIRRIGAVKEGEEVVGNETRVKVVKNKVSPPFKQAEFQIMYGEGINTEGEILELGQKLELVEKSGSWYSHNGEKIGQGKVNASKFLKENTKIRDTLVKEIRKAYIPSVKNSTKK
;
A
#
# COMPACT_ATOMS: atom_id res chain seq x y z
N MET A 1 10.35 36.88 -32.17
CA MET A 1 9.59 36.16 -31.12
C MET A 1 8.31 36.92 -30.91
N SER A 2 7.14 36.23 -30.80
CA SER A 2 5.88 36.97 -30.60
C SER A 2 5.89 37.61 -29.21
N ASP A 3 5.25 38.79 -29.07
CA ASP A 3 5.17 39.55 -27.80
C ASP A 3 4.64 38.68 -26.65
N LYS A 4 3.79 37.67 -26.94
CA LYS A 4 3.35 36.67 -25.96
C LYS A 4 4.49 35.86 -25.33
N VAL A 5 5.49 35.46 -26.10
CA VAL A 5 6.62 34.66 -25.59
C VAL A 5 7.51 35.51 -24.71
N LYS A 6 7.71 36.79 -25.08
CA LYS A 6 8.48 37.74 -24.29
C LYS A 6 7.83 38.02 -22.94
N ASN A 7 6.54 38.34 -22.95
CA ASN A 7 5.76 38.56 -21.74
C ASN A 7 5.72 37.34 -20.82
N LEU A 8 5.61 36.11 -21.39
CA LEU A 8 5.67 34.89 -20.62
C LEU A 8 7.02 34.69 -19.90
N ASN A 9 8.12 34.89 -20.61
CA ASN A 9 9.46 34.77 -20.04
C ASN A 9 9.73 35.81 -18.94
N GLU A 10 9.26 37.04 -19.10
CA GLU A 10 9.33 38.09 -18.06
C GLU A 10 8.51 37.65 -16.81
N THR A 11 7.30 37.13 -17.00
CA THR A 11 6.44 36.63 -15.90
C THR A 11 7.12 35.45 -15.18
N LEU A 12 7.68 34.49 -15.91
CA LEU A 12 8.40 33.34 -15.31
C LEU A 12 9.61 33.83 -14.49
N SER A 13 10.38 34.81 -15.01
CA SER A 13 11.50 35.42 -14.29
C SER A 13 11.07 36.13 -13.01
N GLN A 14 9.93 36.82 -13.03
CA GLN A 14 9.36 37.45 -11.83
C GLN A 14 8.93 36.41 -10.79
N ILE A 15 8.28 35.33 -11.21
CA ILE A 15 7.87 34.23 -10.33
C ILE A 15 9.13 33.58 -9.68
N GLU A 16 10.16 33.32 -10.47
CA GLU A 16 11.40 32.72 -9.93
C GLU A 16 12.12 33.68 -8.93
N LYS A 17 12.09 34.97 -9.17
CA LYS A 17 12.66 35.97 -8.23
C LYS A 17 11.86 36.02 -6.93
N GLN A 18 10.55 35.93 -6.99
CA GLN A 18 9.65 36.05 -5.83
C GLN A 18 9.54 34.78 -5.02
N PHE A 19 9.47 33.61 -5.67
CA PHE A 19 9.15 32.32 -5.04
C PHE A 19 10.30 31.28 -5.11
N GLY A 20 11.39 31.59 -5.77
CA GLY A 20 12.56 30.73 -5.94
C GLY A 20 12.57 29.96 -7.28
N LYS A 21 13.78 29.50 -7.66
CA LYS A 21 13.97 28.70 -8.88
C LYS A 21 13.18 27.39 -8.83
N GLY A 22 12.57 27.01 -9.96
CA GLY A 22 11.82 25.76 -10.09
C GLY A 22 10.38 25.83 -9.59
N THR A 23 9.89 27.03 -9.17
CA THR A 23 8.48 27.23 -8.81
C THR A 23 7.54 26.97 -9.99
N VAL A 24 7.96 27.33 -11.19
CA VAL A 24 7.27 27.00 -12.44
C VAL A 24 8.28 26.34 -13.38
N MET A 25 7.94 25.18 -13.91
CA MET A 25 8.76 24.47 -14.88
C MET A 25 7.90 23.92 -16.01
N LYS A 26 8.48 23.77 -17.20
CA LYS A 26 7.81 23.04 -18.27
C LYS A 26 7.82 21.54 -17.94
N MET A 27 6.70 20.89 -18.12
CA MET A 27 6.58 19.45 -17.81
C MET A 27 7.55 18.60 -18.64
N GLY A 28 7.89 19.02 -19.86
CA GLY A 28 8.87 18.36 -20.72
C GLY A 28 10.33 18.50 -20.28
N ASP A 29 10.63 19.44 -19.38
CA ASP A 29 11.99 19.65 -18.85
C ASP A 29 12.22 18.79 -17.58
N ARG A 30 11.18 18.11 -17.08
CA ARG A 30 11.27 17.22 -15.93
C ARG A 30 11.78 15.85 -16.39
N GLU A 31 12.88 15.40 -15.81
CA GLU A 31 13.30 14.00 -15.98
C GLU A 31 12.18 13.07 -15.50
N ILE A 32 11.82 12.12 -16.35
CA ILE A 32 10.89 11.06 -15.97
C ILE A 32 11.68 10.07 -15.10
N VAL A 33 11.60 10.26 -13.79
CA VAL A 33 12.21 9.35 -12.82
C VAL A 33 11.17 8.29 -12.45
N ASP A 34 11.59 7.04 -12.37
CA ASP A 34 10.76 5.96 -11.83
C ASP A 34 10.28 6.34 -10.43
N MET A 35 8.98 6.19 -10.19
CA MET A 35 8.43 6.48 -8.87
C MET A 35 8.89 5.41 -7.89
N PRO A 36 9.61 5.77 -6.83
CA PRO A 36 10.05 4.78 -5.85
C PRO A 36 8.82 4.14 -5.16
N SER A 37 8.88 2.84 -4.97
CA SER A 37 7.80 2.06 -4.39
C SER A 37 8.30 1.07 -3.35
N VAL A 38 7.40 0.62 -2.48
CA VAL A 38 7.61 -0.45 -1.51
C VAL A 38 6.74 -1.63 -1.94
N SER A 39 7.31 -2.82 -2.03
CA SER A 39 6.55 -4.04 -2.33
C SER A 39 5.46 -4.27 -1.29
N THR A 40 4.33 -4.80 -1.72
CA THR A 40 3.23 -5.21 -0.82
C THR A 40 3.44 -6.58 -0.20
N GLY A 41 4.46 -7.33 -0.64
CA GLY A 41 4.63 -8.76 -0.35
C GLY A 41 3.84 -9.67 -1.29
N SER A 42 2.84 -9.14 -2.03
CA SER A 42 2.12 -9.85 -3.09
C SER A 42 2.65 -9.40 -4.45
N LEU A 43 3.20 -10.33 -5.22
CA LEU A 43 3.73 -10.06 -6.55
C LEU A 43 2.62 -9.64 -7.54
N GLY A 44 1.45 -10.28 -7.43
CA GLY A 44 0.27 -9.94 -8.22
C GLY A 44 -0.24 -8.53 -7.94
N LEU A 45 -0.26 -8.11 -6.67
CA LEU A 45 -0.68 -6.77 -6.29
C LEU A 45 0.35 -5.72 -6.72
N ASP A 46 1.64 -6.00 -6.60
CA ASP A 46 2.71 -5.12 -7.09
C ASP A 46 2.58 -4.86 -8.60
N ILE A 47 2.24 -5.90 -9.37
CA ILE A 47 1.96 -5.81 -10.81
C ILE A 47 0.67 -5.01 -11.06
N ALA A 48 -0.38 -5.24 -10.29
CA ALA A 48 -1.65 -4.52 -10.43
C ALA A 48 -1.50 -3.02 -10.14
N LEU A 49 -0.61 -2.64 -9.22
CA LEU A 49 -0.25 -1.26 -8.91
C LEU A 49 0.53 -0.58 -10.05
N GLY A 50 1.20 -1.35 -10.91
CA GLY A 50 1.83 -0.89 -12.14
C GLY A 50 3.20 -0.22 -11.99
N ILE A 51 3.65 0.01 -10.76
CA ILE A 51 4.97 0.59 -10.42
C ILE A 51 5.81 -0.34 -9.54
N GLY A 52 5.35 -1.59 -9.37
CA GLY A 52 6.06 -2.60 -8.59
C GLY A 52 5.85 -2.53 -7.09
N GLY A 53 4.83 -1.84 -6.62
CA GLY A 53 4.50 -1.71 -5.20
C GLY A 53 3.70 -0.46 -4.88
N LEU A 54 3.63 -0.12 -3.59
CA LEU A 54 2.97 1.08 -3.08
C LEU A 54 3.89 2.30 -3.25
N PRO A 55 3.36 3.46 -3.71
CA PRO A 55 4.18 4.63 -4.04
C PRO A 55 4.73 5.34 -2.80
N LYS A 56 6.05 5.55 -2.72
CA LYS A 56 6.66 6.44 -1.72
C LYS A 56 6.22 7.90 -1.93
N GLY A 57 6.25 8.69 -0.87
CA GLY A 57 5.84 10.10 -0.92
C GLY A 57 4.34 10.30 -1.15
N ARG A 58 3.51 9.31 -0.81
CA ARG A 58 2.06 9.32 -1.07
C ARG A 58 1.25 8.79 0.13
N VAL A 59 -0.02 9.20 0.14
CA VAL A 59 -1.04 8.62 1.02
C VAL A 59 -1.71 7.46 0.30
N VAL A 60 -1.82 6.33 0.99
CA VAL A 60 -2.51 5.12 0.56
C VAL A 60 -3.64 4.83 1.53
N GLU A 61 -4.80 4.41 1.03
CA GLU A 61 -5.90 3.89 1.84
C GLU A 61 -6.13 2.42 1.50
N ILE A 62 -6.12 1.56 2.52
CA ILE A 62 -6.50 0.14 2.41
C ILE A 62 -7.77 -0.05 3.22
N PHE A 63 -8.86 -0.47 2.57
CA PHE A 63 -10.14 -0.61 3.22
C PHE A 63 -10.82 -1.92 2.82
N GLY A 64 -11.67 -2.41 3.69
CA GLY A 64 -12.41 -3.66 3.49
C GLY A 64 -13.17 -4.07 4.73
N PRO A 65 -13.96 -5.16 4.66
CA PRO A 65 -14.63 -5.74 5.80
C PRO A 65 -13.66 -6.16 6.90
N GLU A 66 -14.18 -6.45 8.07
CA GLU A 66 -13.43 -7.09 9.14
C GLU A 66 -12.85 -8.43 8.68
N SER A 67 -11.69 -8.82 9.22
CA SER A 67 -10.98 -10.06 8.88
C SER A 67 -10.70 -10.29 7.40
N SER A 68 -10.63 -9.22 6.60
CA SER A 68 -10.31 -9.29 5.17
C SER A 68 -8.80 -9.35 4.87
N GLY A 69 -7.93 -9.20 5.88
CA GLY A 69 -6.47 -9.22 5.73
C GLY A 69 -5.82 -7.83 5.58
N LYS A 70 -6.50 -6.74 5.98
CA LYS A 70 -5.94 -5.37 5.91
C LYS A 70 -4.62 -5.24 6.69
N THR A 71 -4.63 -5.59 7.97
CA THR A 71 -3.46 -5.54 8.85
C THR A 71 -2.37 -6.49 8.37
N THR A 72 -2.71 -7.70 7.93
CA THR A 72 -1.75 -8.64 7.34
C THR A 72 -1.03 -8.04 6.14
N LEU A 73 -1.75 -7.43 5.19
CA LEU A 73 -1.17 -6.79 4.02
C LEU A 73 -0.24 -5.64 4.40
N THR A 74 -0.60 -4.84 5.41
CA THR A 74 0.25 -3.72 5.85
C THR A 74 1.49 -4.18 6.60
N LEU A 75 1.39 -5.23 7.43
CA LEU A 75 2.56 -5.83 8.09
C LEU A 75 3.53 -6.46 7.07
N GLN A 76 3.01 -7.10 6.02
CA GLN A 76 3.86 -7.57 4.90
C GLN A 76 4.58 -6.40 4.20
N ALA A 77 3.89 -5.29 3.96
CA ALA A 77 4.51 -4.11 3.37
C ALA A 77 5.59 -3.50 4.31
N ILE A 78 5.37 -3.53 5.63
CA ILE A 78 6.38 -3.16 6.63
C ILE A 78 7.60 -4.07 6.52
N ALA A 79 7.41 -5.39 6.49
CA ALA A 79 8.49 -6.35 6.34
C ALA A 79 9.31 -6.12 5.07
N GLU A 80 8.63 -5.86 3.94
CA GLU A 80 9.31 -5.54 2.67
C GLU A 80 10.05 -4.19 2.72
N CYS A 81 9.49 -3.18 3.42
CA CYS A 81 10.16 -1.90 3.65
C CYS A 81 11.45 -2.09 4.45
N GLN A 82 11.41 -2.84 5.56
CA GLN A 82 12.57 -3.12 6.41
C GLN A 82 13.62 -3.97 5.67
N LYS A 83 13.22 -4.98 4.91
CA LYS A 83 14.13 -5.77 4.05
C LYS A 83 14.88 -4.91 3.03
N ALA A 84 14.27 -3.83 2.56
CA ALA A 84 14.90 -2.86 1.67
C ALA A 84 15.77 -1.81 2.41
N GLY A 85 15.94 -1.96 3.73
CA GLY A 85 16.71 -1.04 4.59
C GLY A 85 15.94 0.21 5.00
N GLY A 86 14.61 0.24 4.83
CA GLY A 86 13.76 1.36 5.24
C GLY A 86 13.30 1.24 6.68
N THR A 87 12.98 2.40 7.28
CA THR A 87 12.42 2.51 8.62
C THR A 87 10.90 2.56 8.55
N ALA A 88 10.23 1.77 9.39
CA ALA A 88 8.78 1.71 9.47
C ALA A 88 8.24 2.07 10.86
N ALA A 89 7.03 2.66 10.87
CA ALA A 89 6.28 2.98 12.08
C ALA A 89 4.85 2.44 11.98
N PHE A 90 4.31 1.99 13.10
CA PHE A 90 2.93 1.52 13.23
C PHE A 90 2.23 2.33 14.33
N ILE A 91 1.16 3.02 13.94
CA ILE A 91 0.29 3.78 14.84
C ILE A 91 -0.93 2.90 15.11
N ASP A 92 -0.90 2.21 16.24
CA ASP A 92 -1.90 1.23 16.67
C ASP A 92 -3.00 1.91 17.49
N ALA A 93 -3.96 2.52 16.82
CA ALA A 93 -5.11 3.15 17.48
C ALA A 93 -6.18 2.14 17.93
N GLU A 94 -6.12 0.89 17.49
CA GLU A 94 -7.01 -0.18 17.95
C GLU A 94 -6.42 -0.95 19.14
N HIS A 95 -5.14 -0.74 19.49
CA HIS A 95 -4.40 -1.46 20.54
C HIS A 95 -4.44 -2.99 20.37
N ALA A 96 -4.37 -3.44 19.13
CA ALA A 96 -4.61 -4.85 18.74
C ALA A 96 -3.43 -5.51 18.00
N LEU A 97 -2.28 -4.82 17.89
CA LEU A 97 -1.11 -5.39 17.22
C LEU A 97 -0.52 -6.52 18.07
N ASP A 98 -0.46 -7.72 17.47
CA ASP A 98 0.26 -8.86 18.03
C ASP A 98 1.70 -8.91 17.48
N PRO A 99 2.74 -8.68 18.35
CA PRO A 99 4.13 -8.73 17.94
C PRO A 99 4.56 -10.10 17.38
N ASN A 100 4.05 -11.20 17.96
CA ASN A 100 4.38 -12.55 17.49
C ASN A 100 3.83 -12.80 16.07
N TYR A 101 2.65 -12.25 15.78
CA TYR A 101 2.09 -12.35 14.44
C TYR A 101 2.89 -11.49 13.45
N ALA A 102 3.27 -10.27 13.84
CA ALA A 102 4.10 -9.40 13.01
C ALA A 102 5.46 -10.07 12.68
N GLU A 103 6.11 -10.68 13.67
CA GLU A 103 7.38 -11.40 13.49
C GLU A 103 7.25 -12.56 12.51
N LYS A 104 6.16 -13.36 12.61
CA LYS A 104 5.88 -14.46 11.67
C LYS A 104 5.70 -13.98 10.22
N LEU A 105 5.22 -12.75 10.03
CA LEU A 105 5.11 -12.12 8.71
C LEU A 105 6.44 -11.54 8.21
N GLY A 106 7.51 -11.63 9.00
CA GLY A 106 8.84 -11.17 8.65
C GLY A 106 9.14 -9.73 9.06
N VAL A 107 8.31 -9.13 9.91
CA VAL A 107 8.60 -7.82 10.49
C VAL A 107 9.71 -7.97 11.53
N ASN A 108 10.74 -7.13 11.44
CA ASN A 108 11.70 -6.94 12.52
C ASN A 108 11.04 -6.08 13.61
N VAL A 109 10.50 -6.72 14.64
CA VAL A 109 9.74 -6.05 15.71
C VAL A 109 10.63 -5.19 16.58
N ASP A 110 11.92 -5.50 16.71
CA ASP A 110 12.88 -4.73 17.51
C ASP A 110 13.18 -3.36 16.87
N GLU A 111 13.03 -3.22 15.56
CA GLU A 111 13.24 -1.97 14.81
C GLU A 111 11.94 -1.28 14.42
N LEU A 112 10.78 -1.88 14.69
CA LEU A 112 9.48 -1.28 14.37
C LEU A 112 9.14 -0.20 15.40
N LEU A 113 8.96 1.05 14.93
CA LEU A 113 8.47 2.12 15.79
C LEU A 113 6.97 1.92 16.04
N LEU A 114 6.60 1.70 17.30
CA LEU A 114 5.20 1.52 17.71
C LEU A 114 4.70 2.73 18.51
N SER A 115 3.53 3.23 18.16
CA SER A 115 2.80 4.23 18.94
C SER A 115 1.36 3.77 19.17
N GLN A 116 0.89 3.86 20.41
CA GLN A 116 -0.47 3.53 20.82
C GLN A 116 -1.14 4.77 21.42
N PRO A 117 -1.70 5.64 20.57
CA PRO A 117 -2.27 6.91 20.98
C PRO A 117 -3.66 6.76 21.62
N ASP A 118 -3.96 7.60 22.62
CA ASP A 118 -5.25 7.63 23.29
C ASP A 118 -6.33 8.40 22.50
N THR A 119 -5.91 9.32 21.61
CA THR A 119 -6.83 10.18 20.83
C THR A 119 -6.44 10.23 19.36
N GLY A 120 -7.42 10.52 18.50
CA GLY A 120 -7.19 10.71 17.06
C GLY A 120 -6.26 11.88 16.77
N GLU A 121 -6.32 12.97 17.55
CA GLU A 121 -5.39 14.10 17.44
C GLU A 121 -3.95 13.66 17.70
N GLN A 122 -3.70 12.92 18.78
CA GLN A 122 -2.37 12.40 19.12
C GLN A 122 -1.83 11.48 18.02
N ALA A 123 -2.64 10.55 17.52
CA ALA A 123 -2.26 9.66 16.41
C ALA A 123 -1.79 10.42 15.18
N LEU A 124 -2.56 11.45 14.79
CA LEU A 124 -2.28 12.24 13.58
C LEU A 124 -1.12 13.23 13.79
N GLU A 125 -0.92 13.74 14.99
CA GLU A 125 0.25 14.58 15.33
C GLU A 125 1.54 13.76 15.34
N VAL A 126 1.55 12.57 15.95
CA VAL A 126 2.69 11.65 15.89
C VAL A 126 3.01 11.30 14.44
N THR A 127 1.98 10.99 13.62
CA THR A 127 2.15 10.75 12.18
C THR A 127 2.80 11.95 11.48
N ASP A 128 2.33 13.19 11.73
CA ASP A 128 2.88 14.40 11.10
C ASP A 128 4.35 14.64 11.53
N MET A 129 4.68 14.38 12.81
CA MET A 129 6.05 14.51 13.31
C MET A 129 6.99 13.48 12.67
N LEU A 130 6.58 12.22 12.58
CA LEU A 130 7.36 11.17 11.92
C LEU A 130 7.57 11.48 10.44
N VAL A 131 6.55 11.94 9.73
CA VAL A 131 6.67 12.38 8.32
C VAL A 131 7.65 13.54 8.19
N LYS A 132 7.58 14.54 9.07
CA LYS A 132 8.47 15.72 9.04
C LYS A 132 9.92 15.39 9.32
N SER A 133 10.19 14.36 10.10
CA SER A 133 11.56 13.94 10.42
C SER A 133 12.36 13.56 9.18
N GLY A 134 11.66 13.09 8.12
CA GLY A 134 12.30 12.58 6.90
C GLY A 134 13.09 11.29 7.09
N SER A 135 12.98 10.65 8.28
CA SER A 135 13.75 9.45 8.65
C SER A 135 12.90 8.19 8.66
N VAL A 136 11.61 8.29 8.36
CA VAL A 136 10.68 7.15 8.33
C VAL A 136 10.13 6.99 6.90
N ASP A 137 10.30 5.81 6.33
CA ASP A 137 9.89 5.50 4.95
C ASP A 137 8.42 5.10 4.85
N LEU A 138 7.93 4.37 5.84
CA LEU A 138 6.57 3.83 5.88
C LEU A 138 5.94 4.05 7.25
N ILE A 139 4.75 4.65 7.27
CA ILE A 139 3.93 4.81 8.47
C ILE A 139 2.57 4.16 8.20
N VAL A 140 2.15 3.25 9.06
CA VAL A 140 0.81 2.64 9.03
C VAL A 140 -0.02 3.20 10.17
N VAL A 141 -1.26 3.60 9.89
CA VAL A 141 -2.25 4.01 10.90
C VAL A 141 -3.39 2.99 10.88
N ASP A 142 -3.51 2.21 11.94
CA ASP A 142 -4.53 1.17 12.09
C ASP A 142 -5.43 1.46 13.30
N SER A 143 -6.67 1.81 13.15
CA SER A 143 -7.36 2.17 11.92
C SER A 143 -8.01 3.55 12.02
N VAL A 144 -8.40 4.14 10.88
CA VAL A 144 -9.13 5.43 10.87
C VAL A 144 -10.41 5.36 11.71
N ALA A 145 -11.05 4.19 11.77
CA ALA A 145 -12.27 3.99 12.58
C ALA A 145 -12.04 4.20 14.08
N ALA A 146 -10.83 3.93 14.57
CA ALA A 146 -10.44 4.07 15.97
C ALA A 146 -9.89 5.46 16.32
N LEU A 147 -9.71 6.37 15.33
CA LEU A 147 -9.25 7.74 15.59
C LEU A 147 -10.38 8.57 16.21
N THR A 148 -10.62 8.37 17.49
CA THR A 148 -11.65 9.09 18.25
C THR A 148 -11.15 10.49 18.59
N PRO A 149 -11.89 11.57 18.23
CA PRO A 149 -11.55 12.92 18.63
C PRO A 149 -11.56 13.07 20.15
N ARG A 150 -10.62 13.87 20.70
CA ARG A 150 -10.52 14.12 22.15
C ARG A 150 -11.84 14.63 22.74
N ALA A 151 -12.52 15.55 22.05
CA ALA A 151 -13.79 16.07 22.51
C ALA A 151 -14.91 15.01 22.61
N GLU A 152 -14.80 13.92 21.85
CA GLU A 152 -15.73 12.79 21.93
C GLU A 152 -15.40 11.89 23.13
N ILE A 153 -14.11 11.76 23.49
CA ILE A 153 -13.65 11.01 24.67
C ILE A 153 -13.98 11.72 25.96
N GLU A 154 -13.85 13.06 25.98
CA GLU A 154 -14.09 13.91 27.16
C GLU A 154 -15.58 14.25 27.36
N GLY A 155 -16.45 13.98 26.37
CA GLY A 155 -17.89 14.20 26.42
C GLY A 155 -18.64 13.12 27.19
N ASP A 156 -19.88 13.43 27.56
CA ASP A 156 -20.74 12.46 28.25
C ASP A 156 -21.32 11.41 27.28
N MET A 157 -21.63 10.22 27.82
CA MET A 157 -22.28 9.16 27.02
C MET A 157 -23.64 9.62 26.52
N GLY A 158 -23.78 9.69 25.19
CA GLY A 158 -25.01 10.16 24.52
C GLY A 158 -24.87 11.53 23.86
N ASP A 159 -23.77 12.23 24.05
CA ASP A 159 -23.49 13.49 23.36
C ASP A 159 -23.38 13.33 21.86
N HIS A 160 -23.89 14.32 21.13
CA HIS A 160 -23.87 14.31 19.67
C HIS A 160 -22.58 14.93 19.10
N HIS A 161 -21.61 14.08 18.72
CA HIS A 161 -20.34 14.50 18.15
C HIS A 161 -20.29 14.37 16.62
N MET A 162 -21.39 14.70 15.93
CA MET A 162 -21.51 14.52 14.47
C MET A 162 -20.40 15.23 13.69
N GLY A 163 -19.64 14.45 12.90
CA GLY A 163 -18.68 14.96 11.95
C GLY A 163 -17.33 15.40 12.52
N LEU A 164 -17.06 15.26 13.84
CA LEU A 164 -15.78 15.64 14.43
C LEU A 164 -14.62 14.84 13.83
N GLN A 165 -14.74 13.52 13.71
CA GLN A 165 -13.73 12.67 13.09
C GLN A 165 -13.45 13.08 11.64
N ALA A 166 -14.49 13.40 10.85
CA ALA A 166 -14.31 13.83 9.46
C ALA A 166 -13.61 15.20 9.36
N ARG A 167 -13.84 16.11 10.31
CA ARG A 167 -13.14 17.40 10.41
C ARG A 167 -11.68 17.19 10.77
N LEU A 168 -11.40 16.35 11.78
CA LEU A 168 -10.07 15.98 12.21
C LEU A 168 -9.24 15.40 11.05
N MET A 169 -9.78 14.41 10.36
CA MET A 169 -9.14 13.81 9.18
C MET A 169 -8.90 14.82 8.07
N SER A 170 -9.85 15.71 7.80
CA SER A 170 -9.70 16.73 6.76
C SER A 170 -8.60 17.73 7.11
N GLN A 171 -8.48 18.13 8.37
CA GLN A 171 -7.44 19.04 8.86
C GLN A 171 -6.07 18.38 8.80
N ALA A 172 -5.96 17.16 9.32
CA ALA A 172 -4.70 16.41 9.36
C ALA A 172 -4.17 16.14 7.95
N LEU A 173 -4.99 15.64 7.03
CA LEU A 173 -4.56 15.32 5.67
C LEU A 173 -4.11 16.55 4.88
N ARG A 174 -4.73 17.73 5.09
CA ARG A 174 -4.24 18.98 4.51
C ARG A 174 -2.82 19.34 4.98
N LYS A 175 -2.54 19.11 6.27
CA LYS A 175 -1.25 19.39 6.90
C LYS A 175 -0.19 18.36 6.48
N ILE A 176 -0.51 17.08 6.58
CA ILE A 176 0.42 15.97 6.39
C ILE A 176 0.81 15.78 4.91
N THR A 177 -0.14 15.96 3.96
CA THR A 177 0.09 15.64 2.53
C THR A 177 1.26 16.44 1.93
N GLY A 178 1.38 17.72 2.29
CA GLY A 178 2.51 18.55 1.83
C GLY A 178 3.86 18.09 2.38
N ASN A 179 3.88 17.57 3.61
CA ASN A 179 5.07 17.04 4.26
C ASN A 179 5.47 15.68 3.69
N ILE A 180 4.50 14.78 3.46
CA ILE A 180 4.70 13.46 2.85
C ILE A 180 5.44 13.57 1.51
N GLN A 181 5.02 14.50 0.64
CA GLN A 181 5.65 14.68 -0.66
C GLN A 181 7.12 15.16 -0.55
N ARG A 182 7.44 15.95 0.47
CA ARG A 182 8.80 16.48 0.70
C ARG A 182 9.72 15.46 1.36
N SER A 183 9.22 14.70 2.34
CA SER A 183 10.00 13.69 3.06
C SER A 183 10.13 12.37 2.31
N ASN A 184 9.37 12.16 1.24
CA ASN A 184 9.26 10.90 0.52
C ASN A 184 8.73 9.72 1.38
N ALA A 185 8.18 10.01 2.57
CA ALA A 185 7.53 9.04 3.41
C ALA A 185 6.23 8.55 2.78
N MET A 186 5.86 7.29 2.98
CA MET A 186 4.55 6.75 2.62
C MET A 186 3.70 6.61 3.88
N VAL A 187 2.43 7.04 3.80
CA VAL A 187 1.48 6.84 4.91
C VAL A 187 0.32 5.98 4.42
N ILE A 188 0.13 4.83 5.06
CA ILE A 188 -0.99 3.91 4.82
C ILE A 188 -2.02 4.11 5.92
N PHE A 189 -3.25 4.44 5.55
CA PHE A 189 -4.40 4.44 6.45
C PHE A 189 -5.22 3.17 6.22
N ILE A 190 -5.34 2.36 7.24
CA ILE A 190 -6.30 1.24 7.27
C ILE A 190 -7.67 1.80 7.61
N ASN A 191 -8.70 1.37 6.88
CA ASN A 191 -10.05 1.87 7.08
C ASN A 191 -11.08 0.73 7.08
N GLN A 192 -12.18 0.96 7.80
CA GLN A 192 -13.30 0.03 7.87
C GLN A 192 -14.43 0.50 6.96
N ILE A 193 -15.24 -0.45 6.50
CA ILE A 193 -16.45 -0.17 5.73
C ILE A 193 -17.62 0.05 6.70
N ARG A 194 -18.46 1.02 6.36
CA ARG A 194 -19.76 1.29 6.99
C ARG A 194 -20.83 1.33 5.92
N MET A 195 -22.05 1.02 6.30
CA MET A 195 -23.21 1.08 5.40
C MET A 195 -23.95 2.40 5.59
N LYS A 196 -24.20 3.12 4.49
CA LYS A 196 -25.05 4.30 4.51
C LYS A 196 -26.50 3.90 4.65
N ILE A 197 -27.19 4.48 5.62
CA ILE A 197 -28.61 4.26 5.83
C ILE A 197 -29.40 5.00 4.73
N GLY A 198 -30.45 4.36 4.20
CA GLY A 198 -31.39 4.99 3.24
C GLY A 198 -30.91 5.00 1.78
N VAL A 199 -29.81 4.33 1.42
CA VAL A 199 -29.38 4.19 0.02
C VAL A 199 -30.14 3.02 -0.62
N MET A 200 -31.17 3.31 -1.41
CA MET A 200 -31.96 2.30 -2.13
C MET A 200 -31.32 1.87 -3.46
N PHE A 201 -30.51 2.74 -4.09
CA PHE A 201 -29.86 2.48 -5.38
C PHE A 201 -28.37 2.82 -5.31
N GLY A 202 -27.52 2.03 -5.99
CA GLY A 202 -26.08 2.20 -6.01
C GLY A 202 -25.38 1.47 -4.87
N ASN A 203 -24.10 1.80 -4.62
CA ASN A 203 -23.31 1.16 -3.56
C ASN A 203 -23.49 1.90 -2.21
N PRO A 204 -24.09 1.25 -1.21
CA PRO A 204 -24.26 1.83 0.11
C PRO A 204 -22.97 1.89 0.93
N GLU A 205 -21.93 1.16 0.54
CA GLU A 205 -20.68 1.10 1.29
C GLU A 205 -19.93 2.43 1.29
N THR A 206 -19.43 2.80 2.45
CA THR A 206 -18.56 3.97 2.62
C THR A 206 -17.49 3.66 3.65
N THR A 207 -16.39 4.41 3.64
CA THR A 207 -15.34 4.31 4.65
C THR A 207 -15.54 5.34 5.76
N THR A 208 -15.00 5.09 6.96
CA THR A 208 -15.04 6.03 8.10
C THR A 208 -14.13 7.26 7.87
N GLY A 209 -14.24 8.29 8.73
CA GLY A 209 -13.41 9.49 8.63
C GLY A 209 -13.81 10.48 7.52
N GLY A 210 -15.01 10.33 6.96
CA GLY A 210 -15.53 11.23 5.93
C GLY A 210 -14.94 11.00 4.54
N ASN A 211 -14.91 12.08 3.73
CA ASN A 211 -14.46 11.98 2.34
C ASN A 211 -12.98 12.39 2.12
N ALA A 212 -12.30 12.90 3.14
CA ALA A 212 -10.96 13.47 2.97
C ALA A 212 -9.97 12.45 2.39
N LEU A 213 -9.91 11.23 2.94
CA LEU A 213 -9.03 10.17 2.43
C LEU A 213 -9.32 9.81 0.98
N LYS A 214 -10.58 9.81 0.54
CA LYS A 214 -10.95 9.54 -0.85
C LYS A 214 -10.31 10.52 -1.82
N PHE A 215 -10.12 11.78 -1.41
CA PHE A 215 -9.49 12.82 -2.23
C PHE A 215 -7.97 12.83 -2.09
N TYR A 216 -7.44 12.77 -0.86
CA TYR A 216 -6.01 12.89 -0.59
C TYR A 216 -5.20 11.65 -0.94
N SER A 217 -5.74 10.44 -0.80
CA SER A 217 -5.04 9.22 -1.18
C SER A 217 -4.70 9.19 -2.68
N SER A 218 -3.49 8.76 -2.99
CA SER A 218 -3.05 8.51 -4.37
C SER A 218 -3.42 7.10 -4.83
N VAL A 219 -3.45 6.16 -3.90
CA VAL A 219 -3.87 4.77 -4.13
C VAL A 219 -4.94 4.41 -3.11
N ARG A 220 -5.98 3.69 -3.55
CA ARG A 220 -7.02 3.11 -2.70
C ARG A 220 -7.21 1.65 -3.07
N LEU A 221 -7.11 0.78 -2.07
CA LEU A 221 -7.21 -0.67 -2.20
C LEU A 221 -8.45 -1.17 -1.45
N ASP A 222 -9.33 -1.84 -2.16
CA ASP A 222 -10.48 -2.57 -1.59
C ASP A 222 -10.09 -4.04 -1.44
N ILE A 223 -9.90 -4.51 -0.21
CA ILE A 223 -9.48 -5.88 0.10
C ILE A 223 -10.68 -6.69 0.60
N ARG A 224 -10.88 -7.86 0.00
CA ARG A 224 -12.01 -8.76 0.29
C ARG A 224 -11.56 -10.21 0.39
N ARG A 225 -12.04 -10.92 1.40
CA ARG A 225 -12.02 -12.38 1.41
C ARG A 225 -13.03 -12.89 0.39
N ILE A 226 -12.60 -13.79 -0.50
CA ILE A 226 -13.44 -14.37 -1.55
C ILE A 226 -13.63 -15.88 -1.41
N GLY A 227 -12.80 -16.54 -0.59
CA GLY A 227 -12.87 -17.98 -0.37
C GLY A 227 -12.06 -18.41 0.85
N ALA A 228 -12.01 -19.70 1.09
CA ALA A 228 -11.18 -20.33 2.10
C ALA A 228 -10.19 -21.29 1.44
N VAL A 229 -8.94 -21.26 1.88
CA VAL A 229 -7.91 -22.22 1.50
C VAL A 229 -8.02 -23.40 2.47
N LYS A 230 -8.14 -24.63 1.93
CA LYS A 230 -8.28 -25.85 2.73
C LYS A 230 -7.16 -26.84 2.45
N GLU A 231 -6.70 -27.49 3.52
CA GLU A 231 -5.88 -28.70 3.45
C GLU A 231 -6.70 -29.86 4.05
N GLY A 232 -7.20 -30.75 3.17
CA GLY A 232 -8.19 -31.74 3.57
C GLY A 232 -9.50 -31.07 4.02
N GLU A 233 -9.89 -31.28 5.27
CA GLU A 233 -11.08 -30.66 5.89
C GLU A 233 -10.78 -29.37 6.66
N GLU A 234 -9.50 -29.09 6.92
CA GLU A 234 -9.07 -27.93 7.72
C GLU A 234 -8.94 -26.68 6.87
N VAL A 235 -9.42 -25.53 7.41
CA VAL A 235 -9.24 -24.23 6.78
C VAL A 235 -7.92 -23.64 7.25
N VAL A 236 -6.94 -23.56 6.36
CA VAL A 236 -5.57 -23.10 6.65
C VAL A 236 -5.29 -21.66 6.19
N GLY A 237 -6.23 -21.04 5.51
CA GLY A 237 -6.08 -19.68 5.01
C GLY A 237 -7.31 -19.14 4.30
N ASN A 238 -7.15 -17.95 3.74
CA ASN A 238 -8.18 -17.26 2.97
C ASN A 238 -7.71 -16.95 1.56
N GLU A 239 -8.60 -17.13 0.59
CA GLU A 239 -8.44 -16.51 -0.72
C GLU A 239 -8.89 -15.06 -0.65
N THR A 240 -8.02 -14.16 -1.05
CA THR A 240 -8.20 -12.73 -0.90
C THR A 240 -8.08 -12.04 -2.26
N ARG A 241 -9.00 -11.12 -2.51
CA ARG A 241 -8.97 -10.24 -3.68
C ARG A 241 -8.73 -8.81 -3.25
N VAL A 242 -7.81 -8.14 -3.90
CA VAL A 242 -7.55 -6.70 -3.75
C VAL A 242 -7.84 -5.99 -5.06
N LYS A 243 -8.77 -5.03 -5.03
CA LYS A 243 -9.07 -4.15 -6.17
C LYS A 243 -8.41 -2.80 -5.98
N VAL A 244 -7.68 -2.34 -6.99
CA VAL A 244 -7.11 -1.00 -7.06
C VAL A 244 -8.18 -0.03 -7.53
N VAL A 245 -8.99 0.48 -6.62
CA VAL A 245 -10.16 1.32 -6.97
C VAL A 245 -9.80 2.77 -7.30
N LYS A 246 -8.60 3.21 -6.88
CA LYS A 246 -8.01 4.49 -7.25
C LYS A 246 -6.50 4.34 -7.38
N ASN A 247 -5.94 4.89 -8.44
CA ASN A 247 -4.50 4.95 -8.65
C ASN A 247 -4.14 6.22 -9.43
N LYS A 248 -3.30 7.08 -8.85
CA LYS A 248 -2.80 8.31 -9.50
C LYS A 248 -1.42 8.13 -10.14
N VAL A 249 -0.80 6.96 -9.97
CA VAL A 249 0.57 6.68 -10.45
C VAL A 249 0.60 5.66 -11.60
N SER A 250 -0.52 4.98 -11.86
CA SER A 250 -0.70 4.00 -12.93
C SER A 250 -2.21 3.86 -13.25
N PRO A 251 -2.62 3.25 -14.37
CA PRO A 251 -4.03 2.99 -14.66
C PRO A 251 -4.71 2.20 -13.52
N PRO A 252 -5.86 2.70 -12.99
CA PRO A 252 -6.59 2.04 -11.91
C PRO A 252 -7.44 0.85 -12.39
N PHE A 253 -8.23 0.28 -11.47
CA PHE A 253 -9.23 -0.79 -11.67
C PHE A 253 -8.66 -2.17 -11.99
N LYS A 254 -7.34 -2.36 -11.84
CA LYS A 254 -6.74 -3.68 -11.82
C LYS A 254 -7.03 -4.38 -10.49
N GLN A 255 -6.94 -5.69 -10.48
CA GLN A 255 -7.11 -6.50 -9.28
C GLN A 255 -6.03 -7.58 -9.20
N ALA A 256 -5.74 -8.00 -7.99
CA ALA A 256 -4.91 -9.15 -7.68
C ALA A 256 -5.68 -10.11 -6.77
N GLU A 257 -5.46 -11.40 -6.95
CA GLU A 257 -5.98 -12.46 -6.09
C GLU A 257 -4.78 -13.26 -5.58
N PHE A 258 -4.77 -13.51 -4.28
CA PHE A 258 -3.71 -14.26 -3.61
C PHE A 258 -4.25 -14.92 -2.35
N GLN A 259 -3.47 -15.86 -1.83
CA GLN A 259 -3.81 -16.56 -0.60
C GLN A 259 -3.12 -15.92 0.60
N ILE A 260 -3.85 -15.73 1.69
CA ILE A 260 -3.30 -15.40 3.00
C ILE A 260 -3.40 -16.65 3.86
N MET A 261 -2.26 -17.22 4.20
CA MET A 261 -2.16 -18.41 5.05
C MET A 261 -2.14 -17.99 6.53
N TYR A 262 -2.84 -18.73 7.38
CA TYR A 262 -2.88 -18.40 8.80
C TYR A 262 -1.53 -18.62 9.47
N GLY A 263 -1.04 -17.57 10.14
CA GLY A 263 0.26 -17.59 10.80
C GLY A 263 1.48 -17.44 9.87
N GLU A 264 1.30 -17.42 8.54
CA GLU A 264 2.41 -17.30 7.56
C GLU A 264 2.28 -16.06 6.67
N GLY A 265 1.07 -15.50 6.52
CA GLY A 265 0.83 -14.35 5.67
C GLY A 265 0.58 -14.68 4.19
N ILE A 266 1.00 -13.83 3.29
CA ILE A 266 0.77 -13.96 1.85
C ILE A 266 1.60 -15.13 1.28
N ASN A 267 0.93 -16.05 0.56
CA ASN A 267 1.57 -17.17 -0.13
C ASN A 267 2.24 -16.68 -1.44
N THR A 268 3.38 -16.03 -1.28
CA THR A 268 4.15 -15.44 -2.39
C THR A 268 4.64 -16.52 -3.37
N GLU A 269 5.07 -17.69 -2.89
CA GLU A 269 5.51 -18.80 -3.73
C GLU A 269 4.38 -19.33 -4.61
N GLY A 270 3.17 -19.36 -4.09
CA GLY A 270 1.97 -19.71 -4.86
C GLY A 270 1.71 -18.74 -6.02
N GLU A 271 1.92 -17.44 -5.79
CA GLU A 271 1.82 -16.41 -6.83
C GLU A 271 2.94 -16.54 -7.88
N ILE A 272 4.18 -16.83 -7.44
CA ILE A 272 5.33 -17.05 -8.35
C ILE A 272 5.04 -18.22 -9.32
N LEU A 273 4.48 -19.32 -8.81
CA LEU A 273 4.12 -20.47 -9.64
C LEU A 273 3.05 -20.10 -10.68
N GLU A 274 2.01 -19.38 -10.27
CA GLU A 274 0.92 -18.99 -11.18
C GLU A 274 1.36 -17.97 -12.25
N LEU A 275 2.13 -16.95 -11.84
CA LEU A 275 2.63 -15.94 -12.76
C LEU A 275 3.76 -16.49 -13.64
N GLY A 276 4.62 -17.35 -13.07
CA GLY A 276 5.66 -18.05 -13.81
C GLY A 276 5.10 -18.97 -14.90
N GLN A 277 3.98 -19.65 -14.62
CA GLN A 277 3.29 -20.45 -15.66
C GLN A 277 2.75 -19.57 -16.79
N LYS A 278 2.17 -18.42 -16.50
CA LYS A 278 1.67 -17.49 -17.53
C LYS A 278 2.77 -16.93 -18.43
N LEU A 279 4.01 -16.91 -17.94
CA LEU A 279 5.20 -16.44 -18.67
C LEU A 279 6.04 -17.58 -19.23
N GLU A 280 5.58 -18.83 -19.10
CA GLU A 280 6.31 -20.03 -19.53
C GLU A 280 7.69 -20.21 -18.84
N LEU A 281 7.90 -19.51 -17.70
CA LEU A 281 9.08 -19.68 -16.85
C LEU A 281 8.99 -20.91 -15.95
N VAL A 282 7.76 -21.33 -15.65
CA VAL A 282 7.41 -22.54 -14.92
C VAL A 282 6.51 -23.37 -15.80
N GLU A 283 6.91 -24.58 -16.09
CA GLU A 283 6.13 -25.54 -16.87
C GLU A 283 5.30 -26.42 -15.92
N LYS A 284 4.10 -26.78 -16.35
CA LYS A 284 3.24 -27.72 -15.65
C LYS A 284 2.86 -28.88 -16.56
N SER A 285 3.31 -30.08 -16.23
CA SER A 285 2.96 -31.31 -16.93
C SER A 285 2.22 -32.26 -15.97
N GLY A 286 0.91 -32.39 -16.17
CA GLY A 286 0.04 -33.08 -15.23
C GLY A 286 0.07 -32.42 -13.84
N SER A 287 0.50 -33.16 -12.82
CA SER A 287 0.68 -32.64 -11.45
C SER A 287 2.08 -32.09 -11.17
N TRP A 288 3.04 -32.22 -12.09
CA TRP A 288 4.44 -31.82 -11.89
C TRP A 288 4.67 -30.39 -12.36
N TYR A 289 5.40 -29.64 -11.53
CA TYR A 289 5.97 -28.34 -11.85
C TYR A 289 7.45 -28.49 -12.17
N SER A 290 7.94 -27.79 -13.19
CA SER A 290 9.35 -27.74 -13.58
C SER A 290 9.79 -26.32 -13.95
N HIS A 291 11.08 -26.04 -13.78
CA HIS A 291 11.73 -24.81 -14.17
C HIS A 291 13.07 -25.17 -14.83
N ASN A 292 13.33 -24.65 -16.06
CA ASN A 292 14.51 -24.98 -16.84
C ASN A 292 14.77 -26.49 -17.02
N GLY A 293 13.70 -27.29 -17.15
CA GLY A 293 13.78 -28.76 -17.30
C GLY A 293 13.95 -29.52 -15.98
N GLU A 294 14.17 -28.87 -14.85
CA GLU A 294 14.28 -29.49 -13.54
C GLU A 294 12.92 -29.53 -12.83
N LYS A 295 12.55 -30.68 -12.24
CA LYS A 295 11.33 -30.82 -11.47
C LYS A 295 11.45 -30.09 -10.13
N ILE A 296 10.53 -29.16 -9.85
CA ILE A 296 10.50 -28.37 -8.61
C ILE A 296 9.44 -28.85 -7.62
N GLY A 297 8.53 -29.74 -8.03
CA GLY A 297 7.56 -30.36 -7.10
C GLY A 297 6.35 -30.97 -7.80
N GLN A 298 5.75 -31.95 -7.13
CA GLN A 298 4.48 -32.52 -7.52
C GLN A 298 3.34 -31.86 -6.74
N GLY A 299 2.44 -31.19 -7.43
CA GLY A 299 1.39 -30.35 -6.84
C GLY A 299 1.90 -28.97 -6.41
N LYS A 300 0.96 -28.02 -6.30
CA LYS A 300 1.26 -26.63 -5.97
C LYS A 300 1.93 -26.46 -4.60
N VAL A 301 1.48 -27.25 -3.61
CA VAL A 301 2.00 -27.18 -2.23
C VAL A 301 3.49 -27.58 -2.18
N ASN A 302 3.87 -28.69 -2.80
CA ASN A 302 5.27 -29.14 -2.81
C ASN A 302 6.16 -28.22 -3.63
N ALA A 303 5.67 -27.68 -4.75
CA ALA A 303 6.39 -26.71 -5.55
C ALA A 303 6.62 -25.39 -4.80
N SER A 304 5.60 -24.90 -4.06
CA SER A 304 5.73 -23.72 -3.18
C SER A 304 6.77 -23.97 -2.08
N LYS A 305 6.72 -25.14 -1.43
CA LYS A 305 7.72 -25.52 -0.40
C LYS A 305 9.14 -25.54 -0.96
N PHE A 306 9.30 -26.12 -2.15
CA PHE A 306 10.61 -26.13 -2.83
C PHE A 306 11.13 -24.69 -3.06
N LEU A 307 10.27 -23.75 -3.51
CA LEU A 307 10.66 -22.35 -3.72
C LEU A 307 11.02 -21.64 -2.39
N LYS A 308 10.34 -21.95 -1.28
CA LYS A 308 10.70 -21.45 0.06
C LYS A 308 12.11 -21.87 0.45
N GLU A 309 12.48 -23.14 0.19
CA GLU A 309 13.80 -23.72 0.52
C GLU A 309 14.90 -23.29 -0.47
N ASN A 310 14.54 -23.01 -1.73
CA ASN A 310 15.47 -22.65 -2.80
C ASN A 310 15.36 -21.17 -3.21
N THR A 311 15.79 -20.29 -2.30
CA THR A 311 15.65 -18.83 -2.44
C THR A 311 16.29 -18.28 -3.72
N LYS A 312 17.38 -18.84 -4.22
CA LYS A 312 18.04 -18.40 -5.47
C LYS A 312 17.14 -18.56 -6.69
N ILE A 313 16.43 -19.70 -6.80
CA ILE A 313 15.51 -19.97 -7.90
C ILE A 313 14.30 -19.06 -7.76
N ARG A 314 13.75 -18.95 -6.54
CA ARG A 314 12.65 -18.05 -6.23
C ARG A 314 12.95 -16.60 -6.64
N ASP A 315 14.09 -16.07 -6.20
CA ASP A 315 14.47 -14.68 -6.47
C ASP A 315 14.73 -14.42 -7.96
N THR A 316 15.24 -15.41 -8.69
CA THR A 316 15.39 -15.36 -10.14
C THR A 316 14.02 -15.27 -10.83
N LEU A 317 13.08 -16.14 -10.46
CA LEU A 317 11.73 -16.13 -11.00
C LEU A 317 11.02 -14.80 -10.69
N VAL A 318 11.10 -14.29 -9.46
CA VAL A 318 10.55 -12.98 -9.09
C VAL A 318 11.11 -11.87 -9.98
N LYS A 319 12.43 -11.86 -10.20
CA LYS A 319 13.08 -10.83 -11.02
C LYS A 319 12.62 -10.88 -12.48
N GLU A 320 12.49 -12.07 -13.05
CA GLU A 320 12.02 -12.26 -14.43
C GLU A 320 10.54 -11.86 -14.57
N ILE A 321 9.69 -12.28 -13.63
CA ILE A 321 8.28 -11.91 -13.61
C ILE A 321 8.12 -10.39 -13.47
N ARG A 322 8.82 -9.76 -12.54
CA ARG A 322 8.80 -8.29 -12.37
C ARG A 322 9.24 -7.58 -13.64
N LYS A 323 10.30 -8.04 -14.30
CA LYS A 323 10.79 -7.47 -15.55
C LYS A 323 9.77 -7.57 -16.70
N ALA A 324 8.99 -8.65 -16.76
CA ALA A 324 7.99 -8.87 -17.78
C ALA A 324 6.74 -7.99 -17.60
N TYR A 325 6.29 -7.81 -16.34
CA TYR A 325 5.01 -7.15 -16.06
C TYR A 325 5.13 -5.68 -15.61
N ILE A 326 6.27 -5.29 -15.02
CA ILE A 326 6.48 -3.94 -14.52
C ILE A 326 7.37 -3.20 -15.51
N PRO A 327 6.84 -2.21 -16.26
CA PRO A 327 7.62 -1.47 -17.23
C PRO A 327 8.70 -0.66 -16.53
N SER A 328 9.97 -0.89 -16.87
CA SER A 328 11.02 0.07 -16.56
C SER A 328 10.84 1.30 -17.46
N VAL A 329 10.86 2.49 -16.88
CA VAL A 329 10.93 3.72 -17.69
C VAL A 329 12.25 3.67 -18.45
N LYS A 330 12.19 3.33 -19.74
CA LYS A 330 13.35 3.50 -20.62
C LYS A 330 13.67 5.00 -20.63
N ASN A 331 14.86 5.36 -20.18
CA ASN A 331 15.41 6.67 -20.46
C ASN A 331 15.24 6.92 -21.95
N SER A 332 14.24 7.72 -22.31
CA SER A 332 14.11 8.22 -23.69
C SER A 332 15.26 9.22 -23.86
N THR A 333 16.43 8.71 -24.18
CA THR A 333 17.49 9.50 -24.78
C THR A 333 16.86 10.20 -25.97
N LYS A 334 16.64 11.50 -25.82
CA LYS A 334 16.28 12.39 -26.93
C LYS A 334 17.32 12.16 -28.03
N LYS A 335 16.87 11.65 -29.18
CA LYS A 335 17.57 11.84 -30.44
C LYS A 335 17.36 13.28 -30.93
#